data_2049306c66184cb2f5b7c82d46db942b
#
_entry.id   2049306c66184cb2f5b7c82d46db942b
#
_cell.length_a   1.000
_cell.length_b   1.000
_cell.length_c   1.000
_cell.angle_alpha   90.00
_cell.angle_beta   90.00
_cell.angle_gamma   90.00
#
_symmetry.space_group_name_H-M   'P 1'
#
loop_
_entity.id
_entity.type
_entity.pdbx_description
1 polymer ?
#
loop_
_entity_poly.entity_id
_entity_poly.type
_entity_poly.pdbx_seq_one_letter_code
_entity_poly.pdbx_strand_id
1 'polypeptide(L)'
;MRVVRLAVAIITLLAMPACVPLASMNPLWDDAHMISEPALTGSWVSDSGDAILTVAELSGGRYRLTYVADDSASQYEVHTVRLEDQLYLDVYPDSDWIEKRLNGEAFQSLVLTHFFLRVVLEEDRLELAVMDDEALEKKLEQEGLDVPLLSWKDGLLLAASTDQVQKLVVHFADDPEVWGEPEAFHLCRAR
;
A
#
# COMPACT_ATOMS: atom_id res chain seq x y z
N MET A 1 49.47 -26.30 -25.31
CA MET A 1 49.01 -25.66 -24.07
C MET A 1 47.78 -24.81 -24.37
N ARG A 2 46.59 -25.27 -23.98
CA ARG A 2 45.30 -24.56 -24.18
C ARG A 2 45.02 -23.76 -22.90
N VAL A 3 45.01 -22.44 -23.03
CA VAL A 3 44.64 -21.53 -21.93
C VAL A 3 43.14 -21.47 -21.87
N VAL A 4 42.55 -22.08 -20.82
CA VAL A 4 41.12 -21.97 -20.49
C VAL A 4 40.90 -20.61 -19.86
N ARG A 5 40.23 -19.70 -20.55
CA ARG A 5 39.77 -18.44 -19.99
C ARG A 5 38.48 -18.71 -19.21
N LEU A 6 38.58 -18.70 -17.89
CA LEU A 6 37.44 -18.76 -16.99
C LEU A 6 36.77 -17.39 -17.01
N ALA A 7 35.64 -17.25 -17.68
CA ALA A 7 34.78 -16.08 -17.58
C ALA A 7 34.00 -16.18 -16.26
N VAL A 8 34.38 -15.43 -15.27
CA VAL A 8 33.60 -15.23 -14.04
C VAL A 8 32.45 -14.27 -14.41
N ALA A 9 31.28 -14.81 -14.65
CA ALA A 9 30.06 -14.03 -14.75
C ALA A 9 29.68 -13.58 -13.32
N ILE A 10 29.96 -12.31 -13.01
CA ILE A 10 29.41 -11.68 -11.80
C ILE A 10 27.93 -11.49 -12.05
N ILE A 11 27.12 -12.37 -11.50
CA ILE A 11 25.67 -12.19 -11.40
C ILE A 11 25.48 -11.13 -10.33
N THR A 12 25.34 -9.90 -10.75
CA THR A 12 24.85 -8.82 -9.87
C THR A 12 23.36 -9.10 -9.69
N LEU A 13 23.04 -9.82 -8.62
CA LEU A 13 21.67 -9.95 -8.13
C LEU A 13 21.29 -8.54 -7.66
N LEU A 14 20.61 -7.79 -8.51
CA LEU A 14 19.92 -6.56 -8.13
C LEU A 14 18.84 -7.01 -7.12
N ALA A 15 19.20 -6.92 -5.84
CA ALA A 15 18.20 -6.89 -4.79
C ALA A 15 17.38 -5.62 -5.06
N MET A 16 16.22 -5.77 -5.71
CA MET A 16 15.21 -4.74 -5.66
C MET A 16 14.87 -4.59 -4.18
N PRO A 17 15.04 -3.41 -3.58
CA PRO A 17 14.48 -3.17 -2.26
C PRO A 17 12.98 -3.47 -2.39
N ALA A 18 12.51 -4.45 -1.64
CA ALA A 18 11.08 -4.65 -1.49
C ALA A 18 10.59 -3.37 -0.81
N CYS A 19 9.92 -2.50 -1.57
CA CYS A 19 9.31 -1.30 -1.01
C CYS A 19 8.31 -1.76 0.06
N VAL A 20 8.67 -1.56 1.33
CA VAL A 20 7.76 -1.83 2.45
C VAL A 20 6.85 -0.62 2.55
N PRO A 21 5.52 -0.76 2.37
CA PRO A 21 4.62 0.36 2.50
C PRO A 21 4.74 0.99 3.88
N LEU A 22 4.73 2.31 3.95
CA LEU A 22 4.65 3.03 5.22
C LEU A 22 3.46 2.53 6.02
N ALA A 23 3.73 2.00 7.22
CA ALA A 23 2.70 1.55 8.13
C ALA A 23 2.20 2.73 9.00
N SER A 24 0.90 2.75 9.34
CA SER A 24 0.31 3.75 10.24
C SER A 24 -0.48 3.09 11.37
N MET A 25 -0.38 3.63 12.57
CA MET A 25 -1.20 3.21 13.71
C MET A 25 -2.64 3.73 13.61
N ASN A 26 -2.83 4.86 12.94
CA ASN A 26 -4.13 5.50 12.81
C ASN A 26 -4.60 5.50 11.35
N PRO A 27 -5.91 5.45 11.11
CA PRO A 27 -6.46 5.47 9.77
C PRO A 27 -6.25 6.82 9.07
N LEU A 28 -6.28 6.78 7.73
CA LEU A 28 -6.40 7.96 6.89
C LEU A 28 -7.84 8.47 6.82
N TRP A 29 -8.82 7.58 6.97
CA TRP A 29 -10.24 7.90 6.85
C TRP A 29 -10.81 8.52 8.13
N ASP A 30 -11.79 9.36 7.93
CA ASP A 30 -12.78 9.80 8.92
C ASP A 30 -14.14 9.98 8.22
N ASP A 31 -15.19 10.26 8.98
CA ASP A 31 -16.54 10.39 8.45
C ASP A 31 -16.70 11.56 7.45
N ALA A 32 -15.82 12.55 7.51
CA ALA A 32 -15.88 13.73 6.65
C ALA A 32 -15.23 13.50 5.27
N HIS A 33 -14.24 12.61 5.19
CA HIS A 33 -13.44 12.37 3.99
C HIS A 33 -13.71 11.01 3.33
N MET A 34 -14.45 10.11 4.01
CA MET A 34 -14.84 8.84 3.45
C MET A 34 -15.89 9.02 2.36
N ILE A 35 -15.66 8.41 1.20
CA ILE A 35 -16.57 8.48 0.04
C ILE A 35 -16.90 7.08 -0.47
N SER A 36 -17.98 6.94 -1.24
CA SER A 36 -18.23 5.73 -2.04
C SER A 36 -17.68 5.93 -3.44
N GLU A 37 -16.89 4.95 -3.93
CA GLU A 37 -16.34 4.91 -5.28
C GLU A 37 -16.73 3.58 -5.95
N PRO A 38 -17.97 3.45 -6.48
CA PRO A 38 -18.47 2.19 -7.03
C PRO A 38 -17.65 1.66 -8.22
N ALA A 39 -16.93 2.54 -8.91
CA ALA A 39 -16.07 2.16 -10.03
C ALA A 39 -14.88 1.29 -9.61
N LEU A 40 -14.50 1.28 -8.33
CA LEU A 40 -13.51 0.34 -7.80
C LEU A 40 -13.99 -1.12 -7.79
N THR A 41 -15.30 -1.34 -7.68
CA THR A 41 -15.87 -2.69 -7.54
C THR A 41 -15.60 -3.54 -8.78
N GLY A 42 -15.14 -4.77 -8.55
CA GLY A 42 -14.84 -5.72 -9.62
C GLY A 42 -13.54 -6.46 -9.40
N SER A 43 -13.08 -7.11 -10.45
CA SER A 43 -11.79 -7.81 -10.46
C SER A 43 -10.82 -7.10 -11.38
N TRP A 44 -9.60 -6.94 -10.90
CA TRP A 44 -8.50 -6.27 -11.55
C TRP A 44 -7.32 -7.22 -11.65
N VAL A 45 -6.66 -7.25 -12.79
CA VAL A 45 -5.55 -8.18 -13.06
C VAL A 45 -4.30 -7.38 -13.39
N SER A 46 -3.17 -7.76 -12.80
CA SER A 46 -1.87 -7.15 -13.13
C SER A 46 -1.52 -7.32 -14.61
N ASP A 47 -0.73 -6.43 -15.16
CA ASP A 47 -0.30 -6.50 -16.56
C ASP A 47 0.43 -7.82 -16.88
N SER A 48 1.16 -8.38 -15.91
CA SER A 48 1.81 -9.70 -16.00
C SER A 48 0.82 -10.86 -15.89
N GLY A 49 -0.38 -10.65 -15.36
CA GLY A 49 -1.41 -11.67 -15.13
C GLY A 49 -1.15 -12.57 -13.90
N ASP A 50 -0.14 -12.27 -13.09
CA ASP A 50 0.28 -13.06 -11.94
C ASP A 50 -0.41 -12.63 -10.63
N ALA A 51 -1.08 -11.49 -10.62
CA ALA A 51 -1.83 -11.00 -9.48
C ALA A 51 -3.27 -10.62 -9.85
N ILE A 52 -4.19 -10.92 -8.95
CA ILE A 52 -5.60 -10.57 -9.06
C ILE A 52 -6.03 -9.83 -7.80
N LEU A 53 -6.64 -8.68 -8.00
CA LEU A 53 -7.26 -7.88 -6.96
C LEU A 53 -8.78 -7.89 -7.17
N THR A 54 -9.52 -8.39 -6.20
CA THR A 54 -10.98 -8.36 -6.23
C THR A 54 -11.51 -7.42 -5.16
N VAL A 55 -12.30 -6.44 -5.58
CA VAL A 55 -12.89 -5.40 -4.72
C VAL A 55 -14.40 -5.59 -4.67
N ALA A 56 -14.95 -5.79 -3.48
CA ALA A 56 -16.37 -5.93 -3.24
C ALA A 56 -16.84 -4.85 -2.26
N GLU A 57 -17.85 -4.08 -2.65
CA GLU A 57 -18.44 -3.06 -1.78
C GLU A 57 -19.15 -3.71 -0.58
N LEU A 58 -18.91 -3.17 0.61
CA LEU A 58 -19.62 -3.54 1.84
C LEU A 58 -20.75 -2.54 2.12
N SER A 59 -20.40 -1.30 2.39
CA SER A 59 -21.35 -0.18 2.54
C SER A 59 -20.59 1.14 2.74
N GLY A 60 -21.11 2.23 2.20
CA GLY A 60 -20.75 3.60 2.57
C GLY A 60 -19.26 3.92 2.46
N GLY A 61 -18.61 3.54 1.37
CA GLY A 61 -17.17 3.79 1.16
C GLY A 61 -16.25 2.74 1.77
N ARG A 62 -16.82 1.66 2.32
CA ARG A 62 -16.06 0.49 2.79
C ARG A 62 -16.13 -0.65 1.79
N TYR A 63 -15.01 -1.31 1.60
CA TYR A 63 -14.85 -2.42 0.66
C TYR A 63 -14.10 -3.57 1.31
N ARG A 64 -14.35 -4.78 0.81
CA ARG A 64 -13.46 -5.92 1.02
C ARG A 64 -12.58 -6.06 -0.20
N LEU A 65 -11.28 -6.11 0.03
CA LEU A 65 -10.28 -6.34 -0.97
C LEU A 65 -9.67 -7.72 -0.77
N THR A 66 -9.69 -8.54 -1.82
CA THR A 66 -9.00 -9.84 -1.83
C THR A 66 -7.89 -9.75 -2.86
N TYR A 67 -6.66 -9.94 -2.43
CA TYR A 67 -5.47 -9.99 -3.27
C TYR A 67 -4.98 -11.43 -3.38
N VAL A 68 -4.75 -11.89 -4.59
CA VAL A 68 -4.24 -13.24 -4.89
C VAL A 68 -3.01 -13.11 -5.76
N ALA A 69 -1.89 -13.66 -5.31
CA ALA A 69 -0.64 -13.78 -6.07
C ALA A 69 0.15 -15.00 -5.56
N ASP A 70 0.93 -15.63 -6.42
CA ASP A 70 1.84 -16.73 -6.06
C ASP A 70 1.20 -17.83 -5.20
N ASP A 71 -0.03 -18.28 -5.57
CA ASP A 71 -0.82 -19.27 -4.85
C ASP A 71 -1.20 -18.86 -3.40
N SER A 72 -1.02 -17.60 -3.05
CA SER A 72 -1.43 -17.04 -1.78
C SER A 72 -2.60 -16.07 -1.93
N ALA A 73 -3.40 -15.96 -0.87
CA ALA A 73 -4.49 -15.00 -0.80
C ALA A 73 -4.44 -14.21 0.50
N SER A 74 -4.75 -12.93 0.41
CA SER A 74 -4.88 -12.02 1.55
C SER A 74 -6.19 -11.24 1.45
N GLN A 75 -6.77 -10.93 2.60
CA GLN A 75 -7.99 -10.11 2.67
C GLN A 75 -7.76 -8.87 3.53
N TYR A 76 -8.38 -7.78 3.08
CA TYR A 76 -8.27 -6.47 3.71
C TYR A 76 -9.65 -5.81 3.75
N GLU A 77 -9.88 -5.05 4.79
CA GLU A 77 -10.92 -4.01 4.79
C GLU A 77 -10.31 -2.73 4.24
N VAL A 78 -11.02 -2.07 3.35
CA VAL A 78 -10.54 -0.87 2.67
C VAL A 78 -11.58 0.23 2.80
N HIS A 79 -11.11 1.44 3.10
CA HIS A 79 -11.92 2.66 3.08
C HIS A 79 -11.42 3.55 1.95
N THR A 80 -12.36 4.05 1.14
CA THR A 80 -12.05 5.06 0.14
C THR A 80 -12.11 6.44 0.74
N VAL A 81 -11.04 7.19 0.56
CA VAL A 81 -10.84 8.52 1.14
C VAL A 81 -10.55 9.52 0.05
N ARG A 82 -11.22 10.67 0.07
CA ARG A 82 -10.89 11.79 -0.81
C ARG A 82 -10.34 12.93 0.04
N LEU A 83 -9.07 13.26 -0.25
CA LEU A 83 -8.43 14.42 0.31
C LEU A 83 -8.14 15.38 -0.84
N GLU A 84 -8.72 16.57 -0.77
CA GLU A 84 -8.76 17.50 -1.90
C GLU A 84 -9.28 16.81 -3.17
N ASP A 85 -8.54 16.84 -4.27
CA ASP A 85 -8.95 16.22 -5.53
C ASP A 85 -8.41 14.79 -5.72
N GLN A 86 -7.63 14.26 -4.76
CA GLN A 86 -6.98 12.97 -4.87
C GLN A 86 -7.75 11.87 -4.14
N LEU A 87 -7.86 10.70 -4.78
CA LEU A 87 -8.43 9.49 -4.22
C LEU A 87 -7.34 8.63 -3.56
N TYR A 88 -7.65 8.12 -2.38
CA TYR A 88 -6.80 7.20 -1.63
C TYR A 88 -7.59 5.98 -1.16
N LEU A 89 -6.88 4.88 -0.93
CA LEU A 89 -7.37 3.74 -0.16
C LEU A 89 -6.62 3.70 1.16
N ASP A 90 -7.37 3.62 2.24
CA ASP A 90 -6.87 3.19 3.55
C ASP A 90 -7.08 1.70 3.65
N VAL A 91 -6.02 0.94 3.72
CA VAL A 91 -6.03 -0.51 3.69
C VAL A 91 -5.66 -1.05 5.07
N TYR A 92 -6.55 -1.86 5.62
CA TYR A 92 -6.37 -2.49 6.92
C TYR A 92 -6.56 -4.01 6.81
N PRO A 93 -5.69 -4.82 7.41
CA PRO A 93 -5.83 -6.27 7.35
C PRO A 93 -7.18 -6.73 7.93
N ASP A 94 -7.90 -7.61 7.21
CA ASP A 94 -9.16 -8.18 7.71
C ASP A 94 -8.87 -9.07 8.94
N SER A 95 -9.28 -8.59 10.11
CA SER A 95 -8.99 -9.23 11.40
C SER A 95 -9.59 -10.64 11.49
N ASP A 96 -10.81 -10.84 10.98
CA ASP A 96 -11.48 -12.14 10.99
C ASP A 96 -10.75 -13.15 10.09
N TRP A 97 -10.20 -12.67 8.99
CA TRP A 97 -9.43 -13.50 8.06
C TRP A 97 -8.09 -13.92 8.65
N ILE A 98 -7.40 -13.01 9.37
CA ILE A 98 -6.14 -13.30 10.06
C ILE A 98 -6.38 -14.22 11.25
N GLU A 99 -7.38 -13.95 12.09
CA GLU A 99 -7.70 -14.75 13.27
C GLU A 99 -7.95 -16.22 12.92
N LYS A 100 -8.63 -16.49 11.82
CA LYS A 100 -8.87 -17.88 11.34
C LYS A 100 -7.59 -18.62 10.92
N ARG A 101 -6.49 -17.92 10.66
CA ARG A 101 -5.21 -18.48 10.20
C ARG A 101 -4.15 -18.56 11.28
N LEU A 102 -4.27 -17.77 12.32
CA LEU A 102 -3.38 -17.75 13.48
C LEU A 102 -4.07 -18.40 14.67
N ASN A 103 -3.28 -18.95 15.58
CA ASN A 103 -3.83 -19.31 16.89
C ASN A 103 -4.16 -18.01 17.68
N GLY A 104 -5.13 -18.11 18.63
CA GLY A 104 -5.64 -16.95 19.36
C GLY A 104 -4.55 -16.16 20.12
N GLU A 105 -3.52 -16.84 20.65
CA GLU A 105 -2.42 -16.16 21.35
C GLU A 105 -1.54 -15.35 20.38
N ALA A 106 -1.21 -15.93 19.21
CA ALA A 106 -0.46 -15.24 18.18
C ALA A 106 -1.24 -14.02 17.65
N PHE A 107 -2.54 -14.16 17.42
CA PHE A 107 -3.39 -13.07 16.98
C PHE A 107 -3.44 -11.92 18.00
N GLN A 108 -3.61 -12.22 19.28
CA GLN A 108 -3.62 -11.20 20.34
C GLN A 108 -2.29 -10.42 20.48
N SER A 109 -1.20 -11.00 19.97
CA SER A 109 0.12 -10.38 20.01
C SER A 109 0.40 -9.49 18.78
N LEU A 110 -0.52 -9.43 17.80
CA LEU A 110 -0.35 -8.62 16.61
C LEU A 110 -0.81 -7.19 16.84
N VAL A 111 -0.03 -6.27 16.27
CA VAL A 111 -0.47 -4.91 16.04
C VAL A 111 -0.78 -4.81 14.55
N LEU A 112 -2.07 -4.71 14.21
CA LEU A 112 -2.51 -4.48 12.85
C LEU A 112 -2.37 -2.99 12.55
N THR A 113 -1.84 -2.68 11.38
CA THR A 113 -1.55 -1.32 10.95
C THR A 113 -2.26 -1.02 9.64
N HIS A 114 -2.54 0.25 9.42
CA HIS A 114 -3.01 0.79 8.16
C HIS A 114 -1.84 0.98 7.19
N PHE A 115 -2.11 0.94 5.90
CA PHE A 115 -1.25 1.49 4.87
C PHE A 115 -2.09 2.19 3.81
N PHE A 116 -1.50 3.15 3.11
CA PHE A 116 -2.23 4.04 2.23
C PHE A 116 -1.79 3.83 0.79
N LEU A 117 -2.76 3.82 -0.11
CA LEU A 117 -2.52 3.75 -1.55
C LEU A 117 -3.11 4.99 -2.19
N ARG A 118 -2.31 5.72 -2.96
CA ARG A 118 -2.83 6.74 -3.87
C ARG A 118 -3.40 6.04 -5.09
N VAL A 119 -4.56 6.50 -5.56
CA VAL A 119 -5.33 5.83 -6.61
C VAL A 119 -5.48 6.72 -7.82
N VAL A 120 -5.16 6.19 -8.99
CA VAL A 120 -5.65 6.70 -10.27
C VAL A 120 -6.59 5.65 -10.85
N LEU A 121 -7.84 6.03 -11.05
CA LEU A 121 -8.90 5.14 -11.52
C LEU A 121 -9.48 5.67 -12.83
N GLU A 122 -9.34 4.89 -13.88
CA GLU A 122 -9.95 5.07 -15.18
C GLU A 122 -10.96 3.93 -15.43
N GLU A 123 -11.71 3.98 -16.54
CA GLU A 123 -12.79 3.03 -16.82
C GLU A 123 -12.33 1.55 -16.69
N ASP A 124 -11.20 1.21 -17.31
CA ASP A 124 -10.65 -0.15 -17.36
C ASP A 124 -9.26 -0.27 -16.71
N ARG A 125 -8.79 0.77 -16.05
CA ARG A 125 -7.43 0.84 -15.48
C ARG A 125 -7.46 1.34 -14.05
N LEU A 126 -6.74 0.65 -13.19
CA LEU A 126 -6.51 1.01 -11.81
C LEU A 126 -5.00 1.06 -11.56
N GLU A 127 -4.51 2.23 -11.17
CA GLU A 127 -3.12 2.42 -10.77
C GLU A 127 -3.08 2.72 -9.28
N LEU A 128 -2.19 2.02 -8.59
CA LEU A 128 -1.99 2.15 -7.15
C LEU A 128 -0.53 2.50 -6.88
N ALA A 129 -0.31 3.58 -6.14
CA ALA A 129 1.02 3.97 -5.67
C ALA A 129 1.08 3.87 -4.15
N VAL A 130 2.17 3.32 -3.63
CA VAL A 130 2.48 3.24 -2.19
C VAL A 130 3.34 4.41 -1.77
N MET A 131 3.20 4.82 -0.52
CA MET A 131 4.10 5.81 0.07
C MET A 131 5.40 5.12 0.49
N ASP A 132 6.52 5.63 -0.02
CA ASP A 132 7.86 5.16 0.30
C ASP A 132 8.32 5.75 1.64
N ASP A 133 8.65 4.89 2.58
CA ASP A 133 8.98 5.29 3.94
C ASP A 133 10.36 5.96 4.05
N GLU A 134 11.36 5.51 3.29
CA GLU A 134 12.71 6.11 3.27
C GLU A 134 12.69 7.50 2.62
N ALA A 135 11.96 7.64 1.51
CA ALA A 135 11.80 8.92 0.84
C ALA A 135 11.03 9.91 1.72
N LEU A 136 9.98 9.45 2.39
CA LEU A 136 9.22 10.28 3.33
C LEU A 136 10.10 10.76 4.49
N GLU A 137 10.85 9.87 5.15
CA GLU A 137 11.73 10.24 6.27
C GLU A 137 12.71 11.33 5.85
N LYS A 138 13.38 11.14 4.70
CA LYS A 138 14.30 12.11 4.14
C LYS A 138 13.65 13.47 3.86
N LYS A 139 12.43 13.49 3.32
CA LYS A 139 11.70 14.74 3.05
C LYS A 139 11.31 15.46 4.32
N LEU A 140 10.83 14.72 5.33
CA LEU A 140 10.49 15.28 6.64
C LEU A 140 11.71 15.96 7.30
N GLU A 141 12.88 15.31 7.24
CA GLU A 141 14.14 15.90 7.73
C GLU A 141 14.52 17.16 6.96
N GLN A 142 14.45 17.14 5.63
CA GLN A 142 14.81 18.28 4.77
C GLN A 142 13.90 19.49 4.99
N GLU A 143 12.61 19.27 5.22
CA GLU A 143 11.63 20.33 5.41
C GLU A 143 11.48 20.72 6.88
N GLY A 144 12.10 19.98 7.81
CA GLY A 144 12.01 20.24 9.25
C GLY A 144 10.61 19.99 9.81
N LEU A 145 9.89 19.03 9.22
CA LEU A 145 8.56 18.63 9.67
C LEU A 145 8.67 17.60 10.80
N ASP A 146 8.07 17.92 11.94
CA ASP A 146 8.03 17.04 13.11
C ASP A 146 6.76 16.19 13.08
N VAL A 147 6.90 14.93 12.63
CA VAL A 147 5.82 13.95 12.56
C VAL A 147 6.20 12.74 13.42
N PRO A 148 5.31 12.25 14.29
CA PRO A 148 5.59 11.07 15.13
C PRO A 148 5.85 9.82 14.30
N LEU A 149 7.11 9.48 14.10
CA LEU A 149 7.59 8.27 13.43
C LEU A 149 8.33 7.37 14.42
N LEU A 150 8.10 6.08 14.32
CA LEU A 150 8.76 5.05 15.11
C LEU A 150 9.48 4.08 14.15
N SER A 151 10.72 3.72 14.49
CA SER A 151 11.39 2.61 13.78
C SER A 151 10.66 1.30 14.09
N TRP A 152 10.28 0.57 13.07
CA TRP A 152 9.54 -0.67 13.20
C TRP A 152 10.08 -1.74 12.23
N LYS A 153 10.71 -2.78 12.78
CA LYS A 153 11.37 -3.82 11.98
C LYS A 153 12.34 -3.18 10.96
N ASP A 154 12.08 -3.38 9.68
CA ASP A 154 12.90 -2.90 8.57
C ASP A 154 12.29 -1.65 7.89
N GLY A 155 11.38 -0.92 8.59
CA GLY A 155 10.69 0.25 8.04
C GLY A 155 10.23 1.22 9.12
N LEU A 156 9.31 2.10 8.78
CA LEU A 156 8.75 3.13 9.64
C LEU A 156 7.28 2.88 9.99
N LEU A 157 6.92 3.27 11.20
CA LEU A 157 5.54 3.27 11.69
C LEU A 157 5.13 4.70 12.04
N LEU A 158 4.13 5.19 11.33
CA LEU A 158 3.53 6.50 11.58
C LEU A 158 2.60 6.43 12.79
N ALA A 159 2.97 7.13 13.86
CA ALA A 159 2.19 7.21 15.12
C ALA A 159 1.37 8.52 15.24
N ALA A 160 1.27 9.26 14.15
CA ALA A 160 0.54 10.52 14.07
C ALA A 160 -0.99 10.29 14.14
N SER A 161 -1.74 11.27 14.60
CA SER A 161 -3.22 11.23 14.58
C SER A 161 -3.75 11.28 13.14
N THR A 162 -5.00 10.81 12.91
CA THR A 162 -5.66 10.87 11.59
C THR A 162 -5.56 12.25 10.93
N ASP A 163 -5.82 13.34 11.64
CA ASP A 163 -5.69 14.72 11.12
C ASP A 163 -4.24 15.05 10.69
N GLN A 164 -3.24 14.58 11.43
CA GLN A 164 -1.83 14.76 11.05
C GLN A 164 -1.44 13.89 9.85
N VAL A 165 -1.95 12.65 9.79
CA VAL A 165 -1.76 11.75 8.66
C VAL A 165 -2.36 12.34 7.39
N GLN A 166 -3.59 12.86 7.45
CA GLN A 166 -4.25 13.51 6.31
C GLN A 166 -3.46 14.72 5.81
N LYS A 167 -3.00 15.59 6.73
CA LYS A 167 -2.15 16.74 6.38
C LYS A 167 -0.83 16.32 5.72
N LEU A 168 -0.21 15.26 6.21
CA LEU A 168 1.02 14.71 5.66
C LEU A 168 0.79 14.19 4.24
N VAL A 169 -0.26 13.40 4.04
CA VAL A 169 -0.63 12.81 2.74
C VAL A 169 -0.94 13.90 1.72
N VAL A 170 -1.68 14.94 2.12
CA VAL A 170 -1.96 16.10 1.25
C VAL A 170 -0.69 16.90 0.93
N HIS A 171 0.18 17.10 1.94
CA HIS A 171 1.42 17.86 1.74
C HIS A 171 2.33 17.25 0.67
N PHE A 172 2.40 15.92 0.62
CA PHE A 172 3.22 15.19 -0.35
C PHE A 172 2.41 14.60 -1.52
N ALA A 173 1.16 15.01 -1.72
CA ALA A 173 0.27 14.39 -2.71
C ALA A 173 0.86 14.31 -4.13
N ASP A 174 1.61 15.34 -4.55
CA ASP A 174 2.22 15.47 -5.87
C ASP A 174 3.73 15.12 -5.89
N ASP A 175 4.30 14.65 -4.77
CA ASP A 175 5.72 14.32 -4.73
C ASP A 175 5.96 12.88 -5.22
N PRO A 176 6.57 12.70 -6.42
CA PRO A 176 6.79 11.38 -7.00
C PRO A 176 7.87 10.58 -6.26
N GLU A 177 8.76 11.22 -5.50
CA GLU A 177 9.75 10.51 -4.68
C GLU A 177 9.05 9.81 -3.49
N VAL A 178 8.03 10.46 -2.91
CA VAL A 178 7.29 9.95 -1.75
C VAL A 178 6.26 8.89 -2.15
N TRP A 179 5.59 9.06 -3.29
CA TRP A 179 4.56 8.11 -3.73
C TRP A 179 5.05 7.03 -4.68
N GLY A 180 6.33 7.03 -5.03
CA GLY A 180 6.84 6.10 -6.04
C GLY A 180 6.21 6.31 -7.41
N GLU A 181 6.77 5.66 -8.42
CA GLU A 181 6.13 5.62 -9.74
C GLU A 181 4.83 4.79 -9.63
N PRO A 182 3.70 5.24 -10.23
CA PRO A 182 2.45 4.48 -10.22
C PRO A 182 2.59 3.09 -10.87
N GLU A 183 3.71 2.82 -11.53
CA GLU A 183 4.03 1.56 -12.19
C GLU A 183 4.08 0.33 -11.26
N ALA A 184 4.10 0.52 -9.94
CA ALA A 184 4.18 -0.59 -9.01
C ALA A 184 2.96 -1.54 -9.09
N PHE A 185 1.76 -0.99 -9.38
CA PHE A 185 0.53 -1.79 -9.52
C PHE A 185 -0.38 -1.23 -10.60
N HIS A 186 -0.07 -1.55 -11.85
CA HIS A 186 -0.97 -1.35 -12.98
C HIS A 186 -1.89 -2.56 -13.08
N LEU A 187 -3.18 -2.30 -13.00
CA LEU A 187 -4.22 -3.32 -13.02
C LEU A 187 -5.24 -2.99 -14.10
N CYS A 188 -5.60 -3.97 -14.91
CA CYS A 188 -6.67 -3.85 -15.90
C CYS A 188 -7.92 -4.58 -15.40
N ARG A 189 -9.11 -4.07 -15.75
CA ARG A 189 -10.37 -4.72 -15.40
C ARG A 189 -10.45 -6.11 -16.03
N ALA A 190 -10.71 -7.13 -15.22
CA ALA A 190 -10.93 -8.49 -15.71
C ALA A 190 -12.23 -8.53 -16.54
N ARG A 191 -12.18 -9.16 -17.72
CA ARG A 191 -13.33 -9.31 -18.64
C ARG A 191 -14.11 -10.58 -18.35
#